data_082a8652569f3898e2b3be818e5406a3
#
_entry.id   082a8652569f3898e2b3be818e5406a3
#
_cell.length_a   1.000
_cell.length_b   1.000
_cell.length_c   1.000
_cell.angle_alpha   90.00
_cell.angle_beta   90.00
_cell.angle_gamma   90.00
#
_symmetry.space_group_name_H-M   'P 1'
#
loop_
_entity.id
_entity.type
_entity.pdbx_description
1 polymer ?
#
loop_
_entity_poly.entity_id
_entity_poly.type
_entity_poly.pdbx_seq_one_letter_code
_entity_poly.pdbx_strand_id
1 'polypeptide(L)'
;MSIIRKEVIGGQTLILGDCLEVMPTLGRFDAVVTDPPYGTTQCAWDAAIPFAAMWGALASCIGPDTPVLLFGSEPFSTLLRASNLRRFKYDWIWDKPKATGFLNAKKQPLRGHEIISVFYERQPLYQPQMTKGVRKQTFRGKHLQTDVYGEMRGDYAYDSDQRYPNSVITFSSDTQNSCYH
;
A
#
# COMPACT_ATOMS: atom_id res chain seq x y z
N MET A 1 -14.19 -25.63 8.15
CA MET A 1 -13.32 -26.00 7.01
C MET A 1 -12.95 -24.74 6.28
N SER A 2 -11.69 -24.37 6.35
CA SER A 2 -11.20 -23.04 5.96
C SER A 2 -11.10 -22.85 4.44
N ILE A 3 -10.74 -23.88 3.68
CA ILE A 3 -10.54 -23.80 2.22
C ILE A 3 -11.75 -24.44 1.52
N ILE A 4 -12.46 -23.64 0.71
CA ILE A 4 -13.59 -24.09 -0.10
C ILE A 4 -13.07 -24.64 -1.45
N ARG A 5 -12.12 -23.96 -2.08
CA ARG A 5 -11.51 -24.35 -3.37
C ARG A 5 -10.06 -23.89 -3.43
N LYS A 6 -9.21 -24.70 -4.04
CA LYS A 6 -7.81 -24.37 -4.33
C LYS A 6 -7.47 -24.76 -5.75
N GLU A 7 -6.84 -23.84 -6.50
CA GLU A 7 -6.39 -24.05 -7.87
C GLU A 7 -4.96 -23.52 -8.05
N VAL A 8 -4.21 -24.11 -8.96
CA VAL A 8 -2.87 -23.65 -9.35
C VAL A 8 -2.91 -23.34 -10.85
N ILE A 9 -2.65 -22.09 -11.20
CA ILE A 9 -2.69 -21.61 -12.58
C ILE A 9 -1.39 -20.83 -12.85
N GLY A 10 -0.58 -21.30 -13.81
CA GLY A 10 0.65 -20.60 -14.20
C GLY A 10 1.64 -20.34 -13.06
N GLY A 11 1.70 -21.21 -12.05
CA GLY A 11 2.55 -21.04 -10.88
C GLY A 11 1.96 -20.23 -9.72
N GLN A 12 0.78 -19.60 -9.90
CA GLN A 12 0.02 -18.95 -8.83
C GLN A 12 -0.95 -19.94 -8.18
N THR A 13 -1.11 -19.80 -6.87
CA THR A 13 -2.09 -20.58 -6.10
C THR A 13 -3.28 -19.67 -5.76
N LEU A 14 -4.45 -20.01 -6.26
CA LEU A 14 -5.72 -19.34 -5.96
C LEU A 14 -6.44 -20.14 -4.87
N ILE A 15 -6.86 -19.46 -3.80
CA ILE A 15 -7.56 -20.09 -2.69
C ILE A 15 -8.83 -19.30 -2.41
N LEU A 16 -9.97 -20.00 -2.49
CA LEU A 16 -11.25 -19.50 -2.03
C LEU A 16 -11.53 -20.02 -0.63
N GLY A 17 -11.75 -19.11 0.32
CA GLY A 17 -12.04 -19.47 1.72
C GLY A 17 -12.08 -18.23 2.61
N ASP A 18 -12.39 -18.43 3.87
CA ASP A 18 -12.27 -17.37 4.88
C ASP A 18 -10.78 -17.08 5.12
N CYS A 19 -10.36 -15.85 4.87
CA CYS A 19 -8.96 -15.45 4.99
C CYS A 19 -8.42 -15.61 6.42
N LEU A 20 -9.24 -15.43 7.45
CA LEU A 20 -8.84 -15.61 8.85
C LEU A 20 -8.53 -17.07 9.20
N GLU A 21 -9.20 -18.02 8.53
CA GLU A 21 -8.95 -19.44 8.70
C GLU A 21 -7.87 -19.96 7.75
N VAL A 22 -7.76 -19.37 6.54
CA VAL A 22 -6.80 -19.80 5.51
C VAL A 22 -5.38 -19.32 5.81
N MET A 23 -5.20 -18.03 6.14
CA MET A 23 -3.86 -17.46 6.37
C MET A 23 -2.99 -18.26 7.36
N PRO A 24 -3.49 -18.74 8.51
CA PRO A 24 -2.69 -19.56 9.43
C PRO A 24 -2.19 -20.88 8.85
N THR A 25 -2.79 -21.36 7.76
CA THR A 25 -2.38 -22.61 7.09
C THR A 25 -1.33 -22.40 5.99
N LEU A 26 -1.06 -21.14 5.66
CA LEU A 26 -0.09 -20.76 4.64
C LEU A 26 1.31 -20.59 5.26
N GLY A 27 2.32 -20.75 4.45
CA GLY A 27 3.70 -20.44 4.84
C GLY A 27 3.96 -18.93 4.95
N ARG A 28 5.22 -18.58 5.21
CA ARG A 28 5.64 -17.16 5.21
C ARG A 28 5.72 -16.60 3.80
N PHE A 29 5.36 -15.34 3.67
CA PHE A 29 5.42 -14.57 2.44
C PHE A 29 6.47 -13.45 2.55
N ASP A 30 7.05 -13.08 1.40
CA ASP A 30 7.99 -11.96 1.27
C ASP A 30 7.27 -10.61 1.27
N ALA A 31 6.00 -10.57 0.86
CA ALA A 31 5.15 -9.39 0.90
C ALA A 31 3.66 -9.79 0.98
N VAL A 32 2.85 -8.92 1.56
CA VAL A 32 1.37 -9.02 1.54
C VAL A 32 0.81 -7.75 0.92
N VAL A 33 -0.05 -7.93 -0.09
CA VAL A 33 -0.80 -6.84 -0.73
C VAL A 33 -2.26 -7.24 -0.78
N THR A 34 -3.14 -6.47 -0.15
CA THR A 34 -4.55 -6.82 -0.09
C THR A 34 -5.46 -5.59 0.03
N ASP A 35 -6.67 -5.74 -0.52
CA ASP A 35 -7.77 -4.79 -0.42
C ASP A 35 -8.85 -5.43 0.49
N PRO A 36 -8.81 -5.18 1.81
CA PRO A 36 -9.78 -5.75 2.74
C PRO A 36 -11.13 -5.07 2.62
N PRO A 37 -12.24 -5.69 3.06
CA PRO A 37 -13.54 -5.01 3.12
C PRO A 37 -13.50 -3.85 4.13
N TYR A 38 -14.01 -2.68 3.71
CA TYR A 38 -13.95 -1.44 4.51
C TYR A 38 -15.18 -1.25 5.42
N GLY A 39 -16.27 -1.98 5.17
CA GLY A 39 -17.57 -1.78 5.84
C GLY A 39 -18.24 -0.47 5.45
N THR A 40 -17.99 0.03 4.25
CA THR A 40 -18.51 1.33 3.77
C THR A 40 -19.64 1.21 2.77
N THR A 41 -19.92 0.01 2.29
CA THR A 41 -21.01 -0.27 1.35
C THR A 41 -22.12 -1.10 2.03
N GLN A 42 -23.29 -1.19 1.37
CA GLN A 42 -24.38 -2.04 1.84
C GLN A 42 -24.29 -3.49 1.35
N CYS A 43 -23.17 -3.84 0.71
CA CYS A 43 -22.96 -5.21 0.26
C CYS A 43 -22.66 -6.14 1.44
N ALA A 44 -23.31 -7.28 1.50
CA ALA A 44 -23.15 -8.25 2.59
C ALA A 44 -21.68 -8.74 2.76
N TRP A 45 -20.90 -8.75 1.71
CA TRP A 45 -19.50 -9.12 1.72
C TRP A 45 -18.56 -8.00 2.24
N ASP A 46 -19.02 -6.75 2.29
CA ASP A 46 -18.23 -5.61 2.77
C ASP A 46 -18.35 -5.45 4.31
N ALA A 47 -18.26 -6.54 5.03
CA ALA A 47 -18.19 -6.52 6.48
C ALA A 47 -16.74 -6.35 6.91
N ALA A 48 -16.41 -5.22 7.57
CA ALA A 48 -15.05 -4.96 8.02
C ALA A 48 -14.55 -6.06 8.97
N ILE A 49 -13.39 -6.60 8.66
CA ILE A 49 -12.74 -7.61 9.50
C ILE A 49 -12.23 -6.91 10.78
N PRO A 50 -12.50 -7.46 11.98
CA PRO A 50 -11.95 -6.91 13.22
C PRO A 50 -10.42 -6.85 13.14
N PHE A 51 -9.84 -5.68 13.38
CA PHE A 51 -8.39 -5.47 13.20
C PHE A 51 -7.54 -6.45 14.01
N ALA A 52 -7.94 -6.77 15.26
CA ALA A 52 -7.21 -7.73 16.07
C ALA A 52 -7.14 -9.12 15.42
N ALA A 53 -8.27 -9.60 14.84
CA ALA A 53 -8.31 -10.87 14.12
C ALA A 53 -7.47 -10.82 12.83
N MET A 54 -7.59 -9.74 12.06
CA MET A 54 -6.80 -9.54 10.84
C MET A 54 -5.28 -9.56 11.13
N TRP A 55 -4.83 -8.78 12.12
CA TRP A 55 -3.42 -8.75 12.50
C TRP A 55 -2.94 -10.08 13.08
N GLY A 56 -3.79 -10.79 13.84
CA GLY A 56 -3.49 -12.14 14.33
C GLY A 56 -3.27 -13.15 13.20
N ALA A 57 -4.15 -13.15 12.21
CA ALA A 57 -4.02 -14.02 11.04
C ALA A 57 -2.80 -13.65 10.18
N LEU A 58 -2.56 -12.36 9.93
CA LEU A 58 -1.36 -11.88 9.22
C LEU A 58 -0.07 -12.28 9.93
N ALA A 59 -0.02 -12.19 11.24
CA ALA A 59 1.17 -12.54 12.02
C ALA A 59 1.64 -13.97 11.82
N SER A 60 0.75 -14.90 11.41
CA SER A 60 1.10 -16.30 11.13
C SER A 60 1.89 -16.46 9.83
N CYS A 61 1.76 -15.53 8.88
CA CYS A 61 2.35 -15.65 7.53
C CYS A 61 3.33 -14.53 7.16
N ILE A 62 3.67 -13.62 8.10
CA ILE A 62 4.65 -12.55 7.88
C ILE A 62 5.83 -12.63 8.84
N GLY A 63 6.99 -12.11 8.41
CA GLY A 63 8.16 -11.86 9.24
C GLY A 63 8.25 -10.38 9.66
N PRO A 64 9.29 -10.02 10.44
CA PRO A 64 9.50 -8.62 10.85
C PRO A 64 9.84 -7.69 9.68
N ASP A 65 10.41 -8.20 8.60
CA ASP A 65 10.83 -7.51 7.38
C ASP A 65 9.88 -7.73 6.19
N THR A 66 8.74 -8.40 6.41
CA THR A 66 7.69 -8.56 5.41
C THR A 66 6.87 -7.27 5.33
N PRO A 67 6.84 -6.54 4.20
CA PRO A 67 5.96 -5.40 4.02
C PRO A 67 4.52 -5.89 3.83
N VAL A 68 3.60 -5.22 4.52
CA VAL A 68 2.16 -5.44 4.40
C VAL A 68 1.53 -4.16 3.87
N LEU A 69 0.95 -4.23 2.68
CA LEU A 69 0.32 -3.12 1.98
C LEU A 69 -1.19 -3.32 1.99
N LEU A 70 -1.90 -2.41 2.65
CA LEU A 70 -3.35 -2.48 2.83
C LEU A 70 -4.01 -1.28 2.17
N PHE A 71 -4.86 -1.58 1.18
CA PHE A 71 -5.70 -0.57 0.56
C PHE A 71 -6.76 -0.09 1.55
N GLY A 72 -7.21 1.13 1.37
CA GLY A 72 -8.25 1.71 2.20
C GLY A 72 -8.66 3.11 1.76
N SER A 73 -9.80 3.50 2.29
CA SER A 73 -10.30 4.87 2.18
C SER A 73 -10.76 5.37 3.55
N GLU A 74 -10.84 6.67 3.74
CA GLU A 74 -11.31 7.23 5.01
C GLU A 74 -12.81 6.94 5.26
N PRO A 75 -13.24 6.66 6.51
CA PRO A 75 -12.46 6.69 7.75
C PRO A 75 -11.73 5.37 8.07
N PHE A 76 -11.92 4.31 7.27
CA PHE A 76 -11.29 3.00 7.49
C PHE A 76 -9.77 3.08 7.58
N SER A 77 -9.10 3.84 6.69
CA SER A 77 -7.65 3.99 6.68
C SER A 77 -7.10 4.60 7.97
N THR A 78 -7.79 5.57 8.56
CA THR A 78 -7.42 6.14 9.86
C THR A 78 -7.47 5.09 10.96
N LEU A 79 -8.56 4.32 11.05
CA LEU A 79 -8.73 3.27 12.05
C LEU A 79 -7.72 2.13 11.85
N LEU A 80 -7.47 1.74 10.61
CA LEU A 80 -6.48 0.73 10.24
C LEU A 80 -5.08 1.13 10.72
N ARG A 81 -4.65 2.34 10.42
CA ARG A 81 -3.34 2.86 10.86
C ARG A 81 -3.23 2.94 12.38
N ALA A 82 -4.28 3.45 13.04
CA ALA A 82 -4.35 3.53 14.51
C ALA A 82 -4.28 2.15 15.16
N SER A 83 -4.83 1.11 14.53
CA SER A 83 -4.81 -0.25 15.06
C SER A 83 -3.41 -0.87 15.16
N ASN A 84 -2.42 -0.35 14.42
CA ASN A 84 -1.04 -0.86 14.45
C ASN A 84 0.00 0.23 14.14
N LEU A 85 -0.03 1.32 14.91
CA LEU A 85 0.89 2.46 14.74
C LEU A 85 2.37 2.07 14.81
N ARG A 86 2.71 1.04 15.59
CA ARG A 86 4.10 0.59 15.72
C ARG A 86 4.67 0.11 14.40
N ARG A 87 3.87 -0.61 13.60
CA ARG A 87 4.26 -1.16 12.31
C ARG A 87 3.95 -0.23 11.14
N PHE A 88 3.03 0.73 11.28
CA PHE A 88 2.76 1.73 10.24
C PHE A 88 3.99 2.59 9.98
N LYS A 89 4.36 2.78 8.71
CA LYS A 89 5.56 3.53 8.30
C LYS A 89 5.25 4.71 7.41
N TYR A 90 4.50 4.49 6.35
CA TYR A 90 4.10 5.52 5.38
C TYR A 90 2.91 5.01 4.58
N ASP A 91 2.39 5.87 3.73
CA ASP A 91 1.36 5.52 2.78
C ASP A 91 1.72 5.93 1.35
N TRP A 92 1.07 5.29 0.41
CA TRP A 92 0.98 5.73 -0.96
C TRP A 92 -0.43 6.17 -1.25
N ILE A 93 -0.58 7.21 -2.08
CA ILE A 93 -1.84 7.68 -2.62
C ILE A 93 -1.94 7.19 -4.05
N TRP A 94 -2.90 6.32 -4.31
CA TRP A 94 -3.23 5.96 -5.66
C TRP A 94 -4.22 6.97 -6.24
N ASP A 95 -3.72 7.85 -7.12
CA ASP A 95 -4.52 8.79 -7.89
C ASP A 95 -5.25 8.04 -8.99
N LYS A 96 -6.59 7.95 -8.86
CA LYS A 96 -7.43 7.17 -9.78
C LYS A 96 -7.75 7.97 -11.03
N PRO A 97 -7.69 7.36 -12.23
CA PRO A 97 -8.07 8.03 -13.48
C PRO A 97 -9.52 8.53 -13.50
N LYS A 98 -10.39 7.88 -12.73
CA LYS A 98 -11.81 8.24 -12.60
C LYS A 98 -12.22 8.33 -11.14
N ALA A 99 -12.67 9.50 -10.74
CA ALA A 99 -13.19 9.71 -9.39
C ALA A 99 -14.55 9.01 -9.19
N THR A 100 -14.84 8.62 -7.96
CA THR A 100 -16.06 7.94 -7.53
C THR A 100 -16.85 8.78 -6.53
N GLY A 101 -18.07 8.35 -6.17
CA GLY A 101 -18.88 9.02 -5.15
C GLY A 101 -19.80 10.12 -5.70
N PHE A 102 -20.19 10.06 -6.98
CA PHE A 102 -21.01 11.09 -7.66
C PHE A 102 -22.35 11.34 -6.97
N LEU A 103 -22.94 10.37 -6.29
CA LEU A 103 -24.20 10.56 -5.54
C LEU A 103 -24.08 11.62 -4.43
N ASN A 104 -22.88 11.82 -3.92
CA ASN A 104 -22.58 12.81 -2.87
C ASN A 104 -21.90 14.07 -3.40
N ALA A 105 -21.81 14.28 -4.72
CA ALA A 105 -21.07 15.40 -5.34
C ALA A 105 -21.56 16.78 -4.91
N LYS A 106 -22.82 16.91 -4.45
CA LYS A 106 -23.37 18.16 -3.92
C LYS A 106 -23.04 18.40 -2.44
N LYS A 107 -22.47 17.41 -1.74
CA LYS A 107 -22.20 17.49 -0.29
C LYS A 107 -20.72 17.42 0.03
N GLN A 108 -19.92 16.79 -0.82
CA GLN A 108 -18.48 16.59 -0.62
C GLN A 108 -17.77 16.40 -1.97
N PRO A 109 -16.45 16.62 -2.04
CA PRO A 109 -15.68 16.35 -3.24
C PRO A 109 -15.77 14.89 -3.68
N LEU A 110 -15.66 14.63 -4.98
CA LEU A 110 -15.52 13.28 -5.50
C LEU A 110 -14.24 12.63 -5.00
N ARG A 111 -14.28 11.34 -4.74
CA ARG A 111 -13.13 10.58 -4.29
C ARG A 111 -12.25 10.19 -5.50
N GLY A 112 -11.17 10.95 -5.70
CA GLY A 112 -10.22 10.75 -6.79
C GLY A 112 -9.04 9.84 -6.43
N HIS A 113 -8.92 9.37 -5.18
CA HIS A 113 -7.77 8.55 -4.76
C HIS A 113 -8.15 7.44 -3.79
N GLU A 114 -7.23 6.51 -3.62
CA GLU A 114 -7.22 5.52 -2.54
C GLU A 114 -5.89 5.57 -1.80
N ILE A 115 -5.91 5.13 -0.56
CA ILE A 115 -4.75 5.12 0.33
C ILE A 115 -4.23 3.68 0.41
N ILE A 116 -2.91 3.49 0.25
CA ILE A 116 -2.25 2.21 0.47
C ILE A 116 -1.33 2.38 1.68
N SER A 117 -1.76 1.91 2.83
CA SER A 117 -0.99 1.99 4.07
C SER A 117 0.06 0.88 4.13
N VAL A 118 1.32 1.22 4.44
CA VAL A 118 2.46 0.30 4.46
C VAL A 118 2.90 0.04 5.90
N PHE A 119 2.96 -1.24 6.24
CA PHE A 119 3.31 -1.72 7.57
C PHE A 119 4.48 -2.70 7.50
N TYR A 120 5.45 -2.54 8.38
CA TYR A 120 6.50 -3.52 8.66
C TYR A 120 7.14 -3.24 10.02
N GLU A 121 7.93 -4.17 10.54
CA GLU A 121 8.65 -3.97 11.80
C GLU A 121 10.08 -3.51 11.56
N ARG A 122 10.83 -4.22 10.72
CA ARG A 122 12.16 -3.88 10.23
C ARG A 122 12.10 -3.48 8.76
N GLN A 123 12.99 -2.62 8.33
CA GLN A 123 13.06 -2.17 6.94
C GLN A 123 13.18 -3.37 5.99
N PRO A 124 12.18 -3.58 5.10
CA PRO A 124 12.27 -4.60 4.05
C PRO A 124 13.25 -4.19 2.95
N LEU A 125 13.58 -5.13 2.06
CA LEU A 125 14.28 -4.79 0.83
C LEU A 125 13.45 -3.76 0.04
N TYR A 126 14.08 -2.62 -0.22
CA TYR A 126 13.45 -1.56 -1.01
C TYR A 126 14.28 -1.26 -2.26
N GLN A 127 13.68 -1.49 -3.41
CA GLN A 127 14.26 -1.20 -4.72
C GLN A 127 13.46 -0.09 -5.39
N PRO A 128 13.88 1.19 -5.25
CA PRO A 128 13.15 2.31 -5.83
C PRO A 128 13.11 2.22 -7.35
N GLN A 129 11.92 2.28 -7.91
CA GLN A 129 11.72 2.34 -9.36
C GLN A 129 12.00 3.77 -9.82
N MET A 130 13.24 4.02 -10.22
CA MET A 130 13.69 5.35 -10.62
C MET A 130 13.04 5.76 -11.94
N THR A 131 12.61 7.02 -12.02
CA THR A 131 12.08 7.61 -13.24
C THR A 131 13.07 8.62 -13.85
N LYS A 132 13.05 8.74 -15.17
CA LYS A 132 13.88 9.74 -15.87
C LYS A 132 13.25 11.12 -15.77
N GLY A 133 14.05 12.11 -15.37
CA GLY A 133 13.64 13.51 -15.27
C GLY A 133 14.66 14.44 -15.93
N VAL A 134 14.47 15.75 -15.75
CA VAL A 134 15.45 16.73 -16.18
C VAL A 134 16.72 16.60 -15.32
N ARG A 135 17.90 16.57 -15.94
CA ARG A 135 19.18 16.52 -15.22
C ARG A 135 19.30 17.68 -14.24
N LYS A 136 19.60 17.36 -13.00
CA LYS A 136 19.84 18.34 -11.93
C LYS A 136 21.25 18.14 -11.38
N GLN A 137 21.95 19.25 -11.23
CA GLN A 137 23.22 19.31 -10.51
C GLN A 137 22.99 20.13 -9.25
N THR A 138 23.35 19.57 -8.11
CA THR A 138 23.29 20.27 -6.82
C THR A 138 24.55 19.95 -6.05
N PHE A 139 25.23 20.99 -5.60
CA PHE A 139 26.37 20.87 -4.70
C PHE A 139 25.99 21.48 -3.35
N ARG A 140 26.24 20.75 -2.27
CA ARG A 140 26.08 21.25 -0.90
C ARG A 140 27.41 21.09 -0.16
N GLY A 141 27.95 22.17 0.34
CA GLY A 141 29.18 22.17 1.14
C GLY A 141 28.98 21.63 2.57
N LYS A 142 30.07 21.40 3.25
CA LYS A 142 30.21 20.63 4.51
C LYS A 142 29.38 21.05 5.72
N HIS A 143 28.81 22.24 5.76
CA HIS A 143 28.18 22.79 6.97
C HIS A 143 26.80 23.40 6.66
N LEU A 144 25.87 22.58 6.22
CA LEU A 144 24.48 23.00 6.19
C LEU A 144 23.78 22.44 7.44
N GLN A 145 23.70 23.25 8.47
CA GLN A 145 22.82 23.02 9.60
C GLN A 145 21.45 23.60 9.24
N THR A 146 20.43 22.77 9.25
CA THR A 146 19.03 23.21 9.10
C THR A 146 18.24 22.77 10.33
N ASP A 147 17.34 23.61 10.79
CA ASP A 147 16.48 23.30 11.95
C ASP A 147 15.63 22.05 11.73
N VAL A 148 15.41 21.68 10.46
CA VAL A 148 14.58 20.50 10.09
C VAL A 148 15.38 19.21 10.02
N TYR A 149 16.63 19.25 9.53
CA TYR A 149 17.42 18.02 9.26
C TYR A 149 18.65 17.88 10.17
N GLY A 150 18.87 18.84 11.07
CA GLY A 150 20.03 18.85 11.94
C GLY A 150 21.35 19.07 11.18
N GLU A 151 22.45 18.59 11.74
CA GLU A 151 23.79 18.71 11.15
C GLU A 151 23.96 17.66 10.04
N MET A 152 24.06 18.10 8.78
CA MET A 152 24.43 17.24 7.66
C MET A 152 25.95 17.17 7.57
N ARG A 153 26.50 15.98 7.80
CA ARG A 153 27.95 15.72 7.70
C ARG A 153 28.35 15.32 6.29
N GLY A 154 29.31 16.05 5.73
CA GLY A 154 29.96 15.76 4.45
C GLY A 154 29.49 16.59 3.26
N ASP A 155 30.35 16.64 2.25
CA ASP A 155 30.03 17.23 0.96
C ASP A 155 29.04 16.33 0.22
N TYR A 156 27.98 16.89 -0.29
CA TYR A 156 27.01 16.18 -1.12
C TYR A 156 26.97 16.79 -2.51
N ALA A 157 27.37 16.01 -3.49
CA ALA A 157 27.22 16.35 -4.90
C ALA A 157 26.17 15.42 -5.52
N TYR A 158 25.14 15.98 -6.08
CA TYR A 158 24.12 15.26 -6.85
C TYR A 158 24.15 15.75 -8.30
N ASP A 159 24.40 14.83 -9.22
CA ASP A 159 24.34 15.07 -10.66
C ASP A 159 23.63 13.88 -11.30
N SER A 160 22.33 14.02 -11.55
CA SER A 160 21.54 12.92 -12.08
C SER A 160 20.28 13.41 -12.81
N ASP A 161 19.87 12.63 -13.81
CA ASP A 161 18.57 12.72 -14.46
C ASP A 161 17.56 11.72 -13.89
N GLN A 162 17.97 10.91 -12.90
CA GLN A 162 17.10 9.97 -12.23
C GLN A 162 16.33 10.65 -11.08
N ARG A 163 15.11 10.19 -10.84
CA ARG A 163 14.25 10.65 -9.74
C ARG A 163 13.73 9.46 -8.96
N TYR A 164 13.77 9.59 -7.64
CA TYR A 164 13.09 8.64 -6.76
C TYR A 164 11.58 8.71 -6.96
N PRO A 165 10.87 7.59 -6.79
CA PRO A 165 9.41 7.57 -6.86
C PRO A 165 8.79 8.46 -5.79
N ASN A 166 7.66 9.07 -6.10
CA ASN A 166 6.83 9.82 -5.17
C ASN A 166 5.85 8.90 -4.45
N SER A 167 5.28 9.39 -3.34
CA SER A 167 4.20 8.70 -2.63
C SER A 167 2.85 8.77 -3.34
N VAL A 168 2.70 9.63 -4.36
CA VAL A 168 1.51 9.66 -5.22
C VAL A 168 1.83 8.88 -6.50
N ILE A 169 1.03 7.85 -6.76
CA ILE A 169 1.16 6.97 -7.94
C ILE A 169 -0.07 7.09 -8.82
N THR A 170 0.14 7.19 -10.12
CA THR A 170 -0.93 7.27 -11.11
C THR A 170 -0.74 6.15 -12.12
N PHE A 171 -1.81 5.40 -12.38
CA PHE A 171 -1.86 4.40 -13.45
C PHE A 171 -2.94 4.80 -14.45
N SER A 172 -2.64 4.68 -15.73
CA SER A 172 -3.66 4.84 -16.77
C SER A 172 -4.71 3.74 -16.64
N SER A 173 -5.99 4.08 -16.81
CA SER A 173 -7.03 3.06 -16.94
C SER A 173 -6.86 2.35 -18.28
N ASP A 174 -6.69 1.04 -18.24
CA ASP A 174 -6.66 0.17 -19.44
C ASP A 174 -8.09 -0.03 -20.00
N THR A 175 -8.73 1.08 -20.37
CA THR A 175 -10.09 1.04 -20.93
C THR A 175 -10.11 0.63 -22.41
N GLN A 176 -8.96 0.37 -23.03
CA GLN A 176 -8.90 0.05 -24.46
C GLN A 176 -8.79 -1.44 -24.80
N ASN A 177 -8.60 -2.34 -23.81
CA ASN A 177 -8.41 -3.77 -24.10
C ASN A 177 -9.23 -4.73 -23.23
N SER A 178 -10.40 -4.34 -22.71
CA SER A 178 -11.31 -5.32 -22.14
C SER A 178 -12.06 -6.05 -23.25
N CYS A 179 -11.36 -6.89 -24.00
CA CYS A 179 -12.00 -7.98 -24.72
C CYS A 179 -12.47 -9.00 -23.68
N TYR A 180 -13.72 -8.90 -23.27
CA TYR A 180 -14.40 -10.04 -22.66
C TYR A 180 -14.56 -11.12 -23.73
N HIS A 181 -13.83 -12.18 -23.62
CA HIS A 181 -14.10 -13.47 -24.25
C HIS A 181 -14.55 -14.46 -23.19
#